data_80178096b10971161c4e483b643b908b
#
_entry.id   80178096b10971161c4e483b643b908b
#
_cell.length_a   1.000
_cell.length_b   1.000
_cell.length_c   1.000
_cell.angle_alpha   90.00
_cell.angle_beta   90.00
_cell.angle_gamma   90.00
#
_symmetry.space_group_name_H-M   'P 1'
#
loop_
_entity.id
_entity.type
_entity.pdbx_description
1 polymer ?
#
loop_
_entity_poly.entity_id
_entity_poly.type
_entity_poly.pdbx_seq_one_letter_code
_entity_poly.pdbx_strand_id
1 'polypeptide(L)'
;MKHYVVDEPEGMDGFLYDTRNELTNYTYYYQFDPYRETQLEADQVPAIKTFSRSIVKWLEEHGTEENRVIQQYGLSFQKIRHFADELGHVCDAAMEHGYGLSVLGD
;
A
#
# COMPACT_ATOMS: atom_id res chain seq x y z
N MET A 1 -13.93 17.60 -2.63
CA MET A 1 -12.78 17.22 -1.79
C MET A 1 -11.60 16.85 -2.67
N LYS A 2 -10.42 17.30 -2.32
CA LYS A 2 -9.21 16.91 -3.05
C LYS A 2 -8.64 15.62 -2.50
N HIS A 3 -8.10 14.81 -3.38
CA HIS A 3 -7.48 13.53 -3.04
C HIS A 3 -6.09 13.47 -3.63
N TYR A 4 -5.17 12.87 -2.90
CA TYR A 4 -3.89 12.48 -3.45
C TYR A 4 -4.04 11.11 -4.12
N VAL A 5 -3.30 10.88 -5.18
CA VAL A 5 -3.40 9.66 -5.99
C VAL A 5 -2.14 8.83 -5.83
N VAL A 6 -2.31 7.54 -5.61
CA VAL A 6 -1.21 6.57 -5.56
C VAL A 6 -1.50 5.47 -6.57
N ASP A 7 -0.50 5.15 -7.39
CA ASP A 7 -0.58 4.05 -8.34
C ASP A 7 -0.04 2.77 -7.72
N GLU A 8 -0.82 1.69 -7.82
CA GLU A 8 -0.41 0.38 -7.34
C GLU A 8 0.25 -0.38 -8.49
N PRO A 9 1.52 -0.83 -8.34
CA PRO A 9 2.20 -1.58 -9.39
C PRO A 9 1.52 -2.92 -9.68
N GLU A 10 1.68 -3.40 -10.91
CA GLU A 10 1.19 -4.72 -11.31
C GLU A 10 1.79 -5.79 -10.41
N GLY A 11 0.95 -6.72 -9.93
CA GLY A 11 1.35 -7.79 -9.03
C GLY A 11 1.29 -7.43 -7.55
N MET A 12 1.19 -6.13 -7.23
CA MET A 12 1.18 -5.70 -5.84
C MET A 12 -0.08 -6.19 -5.10
N ASP A 13 -1.22 -6.18 -5.76
CA ASP A 13 -2.48 -6.63 -5.17
C ASP A 13 -2.38 -8.09 -4.69
N GLY A 14 -1.82 -8.96 -5.52
CA GLY A 14 -1.62 -10.36 -5.16
C GLY A 14 -0.65 -10.54 -4.00
N PHE A 15 0.46 -9.79 -4.01
CA PHE A 15 1.43 -9.81 -2.91
C PHE A 15 0.78 -9.38 -1.60
N LEU A 16 0.06 -8.26 -1.62
CA LEU A 16 -0.58 -7.73 -0.40
C LEU A 16 -1.66 -8.68 0.11
N TYR A 17 -2.44 -9.28 -0.79
CA TYR A 17 -3.46 -10.25 -0.40
C TYR A 17 -2.84 -11.47 0.28
N ASP A 18 -1.78 -12.03 -0.30
CA ASP A 18 -1.15 -13.23 0.24
C ASP A 18 -0.45 -12.98 1.57
N THR A 19 0.02 -11.75 1.82
CA THR A 19 0.69 -11.37 3.07
C THR A 19 -0.23 -10.66 4.06
N ARG A 20 -1.52 -10.53 3.78
CA ARG A 20 -2.47 -9.71 4.55
C ARG A 20 -2.52 -10.01 6.03
N ASN A 21 -2.32 -11.29 6.41
CA ASN A 21 -2.38 -11.67 7.82
C ASN A 21 -1.14 -11.22 8.60
N GLU A 22 -0.08 -10.85 7.90
CA GLU A 22 1.16 -10.37 8.49
C GLU A 22 1.28 -8.84 8.39
N LEU A 23 0.33 -8.19 7.71
CA LEU A 23 0.31 -6.74 7.54
C LEU A 23 -0.75 -6.11 8.44
N THR A 24 -0.48 -4.89 8.90
CA THR A 24 -1.39 -4.16 9.79
C THR A 24 -2.37 -3.33 8.95
N ASN A 25 -3.65 -3.41 9.30
CA ASN A 25 -4.72 -2.60 8.66
C ASN A 25 -4.94 -2.90 7.18
N TYR A 26 -4.63 -4.10 6.73
CA TYR A 26 -4.88 -4.49 5.35
C TYR A 26 -6.35 -4.31 4.96
N THR A 27 -7.29 -4.60 5.87
CA THR A 27 -8.72 -4.48 5.59
C THR A 27 -9.15 -3.05 5.29
N TYR A 28 -8.51 -2.05 5.89
CA TYR A 28 -8.76 -0.64 5.56
C TYR A 28 -8.31 -0.33 4.15
N TYR A 29 -7.15 -0.86 3.73
CA TYR A 29 -6.63 -0.68 2.39
C TYR A 29 -7.45 -1.45 1.36
N TYR A 30 -7.88 -2.66 1.69
CA TYR A 30 -8.57 -3.56 0.76
C TYR A 30 -10.07 -3.27 0.62
N GLN A 31 -10.61 -2.26 1.28
CA GLN A 31 -11.96 -1.78 0.99
C GLN A 31 -12.07 -1.26 -0.45
N PHE A 32 -10.93 -1.17 -1.12
CA PHE A 32 -10.85 -0.72 -2.50
C PHE A 32 -11.28 -1.81 -3.45
N ASP A 33 -12.24 -1.49 -4.30
CA ASP A 33 -12.57 -2.33 -5.44
C ASP A 33 -11.42 -2.19 -6.46
N PRO A 34 -10.70 -3.27 -6.81
CA PRO A 34 -9.57 -3.17 -7.73
C PRO A 34 -9.97 -2.72 -9.13
N TYR A 35 -11.25 -2.75 -9.45
CA TYR A 35 -11.77 -2.35 -10.76
C TYR A 35 -12.32 -0.93 -10.75
N ARG A 36 -12.24 -0.22 -9.64
CA ARG A 36 -12.74 1.15 -9.52
C ARG A 36 -11.72 2.00 -8.78
N GLU A 37 -11.73 3.28 -9.11
CA GLU A 37 -11.03 4.26 -8.29
C GLU A 37 -11.69 4.28 -6.91
N THR A 38 -10.92 3.96 -5.89
CA THR A 38 -11.41 3.97 -4.53
C THR A 38 -10.91 5.20 -3.80
N GLN A 39 -11.82 5.85 -3.07
CA GLN A 39 -11.51 7.05 -2.31
C GLN A 39 -11.63 6.76 -0.83
N LEU A 40 -10.61 7.15 -0.09
CA LEU A 40 -10.61 7.09 1.37
C LEU A 40 -10.86 8.47 1.94
N GLU A 41 -11.71 8.52 2.94
CA GLU A 41 -11.96 9.74 3.68
C GLU A 41 -10.73 10.12 4.51
N ALA A 42 -10.62 11.41 4.84
CA ALA A 42 -9.46 11.92 5.55
C ALA A 42 -9.22 11.23 6.91
N ASP A 43 -10.29 10.83 7.60
CA ASP A 43 -10.18 10.17 8.89
C ASP A 43 -9.65 8.73 8.81
N GLN A 44 -9.64 8.14 7.64
CA GLN A 44 -9.11 6.79 7.41
C GLN A 44 -7.62 6.79 7.02
N VAL A 45 -7.08 7.93 6.64
CA VAL A 45 -5.70 8.05 6.14
C VAL A 45 -4.66 7.59 7.17
N PRO A 46 -4.79 7.91 8.48
CA PRO A 46 -3.81 7.40 9.45
C PRO A 46 -3.69 5.88 9.50
N ALA A 47 -4.81 5.17 9.31
CA ALA A 47 -4.79 3.70 9.27
C ALA A 47 -3.99 3.18 8.06
N ILE A 48 -4.07 3.87 6.93
CA ILE A 48 -3.33 3.51 5.73
C ILE A 48 -1.84 3.78 5.91
N LYS A 49 -1.48 4.85 6.62
CA LYS A 49 -0.07 5.09 6.93
C LYS A 49 0.53 3.97 7.77
N THR A 50 -0.21 3.50 8.78
CA THR A 50 0.21 2.35 9.58
C THR A 50 0.38 1.11 8.71
N PHE A 51 -0.54 0.90 7.78
CA PHE A 51 -0.44 -0.19 6.80
C PHE A 51 0.85 -0.09 5.97
N SER A 52 1.17 1.10 5.45
CA SER A 52 2.37 1.30 4.64
C SER A 52 3.65 0.98 5.41
N ARG A 53 3.70 1.35 6.68
CA ARG A 53 4.84 1.03 7.55
C ARG A 53 4.96 -0.46 7.81
N SER A 54 3.84 -1.16 7.93
CA SER A 54 3.86 -2.61 8.13
C SER A 54 4.43 -3.34 6.93
N ILE A 55 4.25 -2.81 5.73
CA ILE A 55 4.85 -3.37 4.51
C ILE A 55 6.39 -3.29 4.60
N VAL A 56 6.92 -2.13 4.97
CA VAL A 56 8.38 -1.94 5.10
C VAL A 56 8.94 -2.90 6.15
N LYS A 57 8.26 -3.03 7.28
CA LYS A 57 8.67 -3.94 8.35
C LYS A 57 8.68 -5.38 7.85
N TRP A 58 7.67 -5.78 7.09
CA TRP A 58 7.62 -7.12 6.51
C TRP A 58 8.84 -7.40 5.63
N LEU A 59 9.23 -6.43 4.78
CA LEU A 59 10.40 -6.57 3.92
C LEU A 59 11.69 -6.76 4.72
N GLU A 60 11.82 -6.02 5.82
CA GLU A 60 13.00 -6.13 6.69
C GLU A 60 13.08 -7.49 7.39
N GLU A 61 11.93 -8.03 7.79
CA GLU A 61 11.84 -9.32 8.48
C GLU A 61 11.99 -10.51 7.53
N HIS A 62 11.75 -10.32 6.23
CA HIS A 62 11.72 -11.39 5.23
C HIS A 62 12.75 -11.21 4.14
N GLY A 63 13.92 -10.64 4.48
CA GLY A 63 14.96 -10.31 3.50
C GLY A 63 15.45 -11.49 2.66
N THR A 64 15.35 -12.73 3.18
CA THR A 64 15.80 -13.92 2.46
C THR A 64 14.78 -14.44 1.45
N GLU A 65 13.59 -13.87 1.39
CA GLU A 65 12.50 -14.35 0.54
C GLU A 65 12.33 -13.56 -0.75
N GLU A 66 13.23 -12.62 -1.04
CA GLU A 66 13.06 -11.73 -2.19
C GLU A 66 12.96 -12.49 -3.52
N ASN A 67 13.81 -13.51 -3.73
CA ASN A 67 13.79 -14.26 -4.99
C ASN A 67 12.44 -14.95 -5.21
N ARG A 68 11.85 -15.50 -4.14
CA ARG A 68 10.54 -16.13 -4.21
C ARG A 68 9.46 -15.11 -4.59
N VAL A 69 9.52 -13.92 -4.00
CA VAL A 69 8.55 -12.85 -4.27
C VAL A 69 8.68 -12.35 -5.70
N ILE A 70 9.91 -12.19 -6.20
CA ILE A 70 10.13 -11.80 -7.60
C ILE A 70 9.53 -12.84 -8.53
N GLN A 71 9.76 -14.12 -8.28
CA GLN A 71 9.24 -15.18 -9.15
C GLN A 71 7.73 -15.27 -9.13
N GLN A 72 7.13 -15.06 -7.97
CA GLN A 72 5.69 -15.23 -7.79
C GLN A 72 4.88 -14.01 -8.25
N TYR A 73 5.37 -12.80 -8.00
CA TYR A 73 4.62 -11.56 -8.25
C TYR A 73 5.25 -10.64 -9.28
N GLY A 74 6.48 -10.89 -9.67
CA GLY A 74 7.21 -9.99 -10.57
C GLY A 74 7.66 -8.71 -9.89
N LEU A 75 7.77 -8.71 -8.55
CA LEU A 75 8.10 -7.52 -7.76
C LEU A 75 9.38 -7.73 -6.98
N SER A 76 10.36 -6.83 -7.14
CA SER A 76 11.53 -6.78 -6.27
C SER A 76 11.13 -6.11 -4.95
N PHE A 77 11.92 -6.34 -3.90
CA PHE A 77 11.71 -5.66 -2.63
C PHE A 77 11.88 -4.14 -2.78
N GLN A 78 12.73 -3.70 -3.70
CA GLN A 78 12.90 -2.28 -3.98
C GLN A 78 11.59 -1.66 -4.50
N LYS A 79 10.91 -2.34 -5.42
CA LYS A 79 9.63 -1.86 -5.95
C LYS A 79 8.55 -1.84 -4.89
N ILE A 80 8.48 -2.88 -4.04
CA ILE A 80 7.50 -2.94 -2.96
C ILE A 80 7.77 -1.83 -1.96
N ARG A 81 9.03 -1.62 -1.59
CA ARG A 81 9.42 -0.56 -0.66
C ARG A 81 9.10 0.81 -1.23
N HIS A 82 9.38 1.03 -2.52
CA HIS A 82 9.06 2.29 -3.18
C HIS A 82 7.56 2.60 -3.09
N PHE A 83 6.73 1.60 -3.37
CA PHE A 83 5.28 1.75 -3.24
C PHE A 83 4.89 2.10 -1.79
N ALA A 84 5.43 1.37 -0.82
CA ALA A 84 5.10 1.60 0.59
C ALA A 84 5.54 2.98 1.06
N ASP A 85 6.74 3.41 0.67
CA ASP A 85 7.26 4.74 1.02
C ASP A 85 6.43 5.84 0.39
N GLU A 86 6.08 5.70 -0.88
CA GLU A 86 5.23 6.66 -1.57
C GLU A 86 3.84 6.74 -0.93
N LEU A 87 3.25 5.61 -0.61
CA LEU A 87 1.97 5.56 0.08
C LEU A 87 2.04 6.29 1.43
N GLY A 88 3.11 6.05 2.19
CA GLY A 88 3.32 6.73 3.47
C GLY A 88 3.49 8.23 3.33
N HIS A 89 4.25 8.69 2.34
CA HIS A 89 4.44 10.12 2.07
C HIS A 89 3.15 10.79 1.64
N VAL A 90 2.37 10.13 0.80
CA VAL A 90 1.08 10.66 0.37
C VAL A 90 0.12 10.74 1.55
N CYS A 91 0.14 9.75 2.45
CA CYS A 91 -0.66 9.80 3.68
C CYS A 91 -0.28 10.99 4.54
N ASP A 92 1.02 11.28 4.70
CA ASP A 92 1.47 12.43 5.47
C ASP A 92 0.97 13.74 4.87
N ALA A 93 1.07 13.89 3.55
CA ALA A 93 0.58 15.08 2.86
C ALA A 93 -0.94 15.22 2.98
N ALA A 94 -1.66 14.12 2.84
CA ALA A 94 -3.11 14.12 2.97
C ALA A 94 -3.55 14.53 4.38
N MET A 95 -2.88 14.01 5.41
CA MET A 95 -3.18 14.37 6.79
C MET A 95 -2.89 15.84 7.08
N GLU A 96 -1.79 16.37 6.53
CA GLU A 96 -1.41 17.76 6.72
C GLU A 96 -2.46 18.72 6.16
N HIS A 97 -3.06 18.35 5.03
CA HIS A 97 -4.03 19.22 4.34
C HIS A 97 -5.48 18.83 4.57
N GLY A 98 -5.75 17.77 5.33
CA GLY A 98 -7.11 17.26 5.54
C GLY A 98 -7.74 16.67 4.29
N TYR A 99 -6.92 16.17 3.37
CA TYR A 99 -7.38 15.56 2.12
C TYR A 99 -7.56 14.06 2.27
N GLY A 100 -8.40 13.48 1.42
CA GLY A 100 -8.53 12.03 1.30
C GLY A 100 -7.44 11.44 0.40
N LEU A 101 -7.59 10.15 0.12
CA LEU A 101 -6.64 9.38 -0.66
C LEU A 101 -7.37 8.58 -1.72
N SER A 102 -6.85 8.56 -2.93
CA SER A 102 -7.31 7.69 -4.02
C SER A 102 -6.21 6.73 -4.40
N VAL A 103 -6.56 5.45 -4.54
CA VAL A 103 -5.63 4.44 -5.01
C VAL A 103 -6.12 3.92 -6.36
N LEU A 104 -5.23 3.95 -7.34
CA LEU A 104 -5.52 3.43 -8.68
C LEU A 104 -4.86 2.07 -8.82
N GLY A 105 -5.68 1.04 -9.01
CA GLY A 105 -5.18 -0.29 -9.32
C GLY A 105 -4.89 -0.43 -10.80
N ASP A 106 -4.00 -1.32 -11.10
CA ASP A 106 -3.67 -1.67 -12.48
C ASP A 106 -4.70 -2.63 -13.07
#